data_498f4cbffa45e097b7f0b3a6947a020d
#
_entry.id   498f4cbffa45e097b7f0b3a6947a020d
#
_cell.length_a   1.000
_cell.length_b   1.000
_cell.length_c   1.000
_cell.angle_alpha   90.00
_cell.angle_beta   90.00
_cell.angle_gamma   90.00
#
_symmetry.space_group_name_H-M   'P 1'
#
loop_
_entity.id
_entity.type
_entity.pdbx_description
1 polymer ?
#
loop_
_entity_poly.entity_id
_entity_poly.type
_entity_poly.pdbx_seq_one_letter_code
_entity_poly.pdbx_strand_id
1 'polypeptide(L)'
;MRHPSVDVQRTIAIALMVLVHFVENLAGQGKYPWLPAGLAAPSFLLLLGVSQQLSFAAQHRRGVPAELQAKRGVRRGLCLLGLGFAFNLLVWLPEDIFNWDVLTLAGLALLALVALRRLPEPVLWVLVLLLFAGAPVLRHLAHYDEFWTQGYFDPDLTLTEVLTGAFVTGYFPLFPWLLVPLVGWLVAPRLYPPEPADGAARHGSPPAAADETLADARVSLRNVLLGGGLAWLLSMMLTACRGWLPPRIQQRLVTGWTMCPPSVSYL
;
A
#
# COMPACT_ATOMS: atom_id res chain seq x y z
N MET A 1 9.80 17.89 -10.39
CA MET A 1 10.19 18.27 -9.02
C MET A 1 10.26 17.03 -8.15
N ARG A 2 11.18 16.93 -7.24
CA ARG A 2 11.21 15.94 -6.16
C ARG A 2 10.42 16.54 -4.99
N HIS A 3 9.64 15.73 -4.31
CA HIS A 3 8.92 16.12 -3.10
C HIS A 3 9.66 15.52 -1.90
N PRO A 4 10.48 16.30 -1.17
CA PRO A 4 11.28 15.80 -0.04
C PRO A 4 10.45 15.07 1.01
N SER A 5 9.22 15.53 1.25
CA SER A 5 8.28 14.90 2.17
C SER A 5 7.96 13.45 1.81
N VAL A 6 7.80 13.15 0.51
CA VAL A 6 7.53 11.78 0.05
C VAL A 6 8.77 10.89 0.27
N ASP A 7 9.96 11.43 0.05
CA ASP A 7 11.20 10.68 0.23
C ASP A 7 11.46 10.40 1.73
N VAL A 8 11.23 11.39 2.61
CA VAL A 8 11.31 11.21 4.07
C VAL A 8 10.30 10.18 4.56
N GLN A 9 9.03 10.28 4.16
CA GLN A 9 7.99 9.32 4.55
C GLN A 9 8.33 7.90 4.07
N ARG A 10 8.85 7.77 2.85
CA ARG A 10 9.29 6.47 2.32
C ARG A 10 10.42 5.88 3.14
N THR A 11 11.41 6.70 3.52
CA THR A 11 12.52 6.27 4.38
C THR A 11 12.00 5.79 5.73
N ILE A 12 11.06 6.52 6.34
CA ILE A 12 10.44 6.12 7.62
C ILE A 12 9.68 4.80 7.45
N ALA A 13 8.88 4.65 6.38
CA ALA A 13 8.12 3.42 6.15
C ALA A 13 9.04 2.20 5.94
N ILE A 14 10.14 2.35 5.21
CA ILE A 14 11.14 1.30 5.02
C ILE A 14 11.84 0.98 6.34
N ALA A 15 12.26 1.99 7.12
CA ALA A 15 12.90 1.79 8.40
C ALA A 15 11.99 1.06 9.39
N LEU A 16 10.70 1.42 9.43
CA LEU A 16 9.70 0.71 10.24
C LEU A 16 9.53 -0.73 9.77
N MET A 17 9.48 -0.99 8.47
CA MET A 17 9.36 -2.35 7.93
C MET A 17 10.56 -3.22 8.34
N VAL A 18 11.77 -2.69 8.18
CA VAL A 18 12.99 -3.38 8.61
C VAL A 18 12.96 -3.65 10.13
N LEU A 19 12.62 -2.64 10.92
CA LEU A 19 12.55 -2.76 12.37
C LEU A 19 11.55 -3.83 12.82
N VAL A 20 10.37 -3.86 12.20
CA VAL A 20 9.32 -4.86 12.48
C VAL A 20 9.85 -6.27 12.24
N HIS A 21 10.41 -6.52 11.06
CA HIS A 21 10.95 -7.84 10.74
C HIS A 21 12.10 -8.26 11.67
N PHE A 22 12.99 -7.33 12.06
CA PHE A 22 14.03 -7.62 13.04
C PHE A 22 13.45 -7.99 14.40
N VAL A 23 12.49 -7.22 14.88
CA VAL A 23 11.87 -7.47 16.19
C VAL A 23 11.08 -8.78 16.20
N GLU A 24 10.33 -9.07 15.16
CA GLU A 24 9.56 -10.32 15.03
C GLU A 24 10.47 -11.54 14.98
N ASN A 25 11.56 -11.47 14.23
CA ASN A 25 12.49 -12.60 14.10
C ASN A 25 13.39 -12.81 15.34
N LEU A 26 13.81 -11.73 16.03
CA LEU A 26 14.74 -11.84 17.15
C LEU A 26 14.05 -11.99 18.52
N ALA A 27 12.90 -11.34 18.68
CA ALA A 27 12.23 -11.28 19.99
C ALA A 27 10.90 -12.03 20.04
N GLY A 28 10.41 -12.50 18.91
CA GLY A 28 9.12 -13.14 18.75
C GLY A 28 7.97 -12.15 18.64
N GLN A 29 6.91 -12.60 17.97
CA GLN A 29 5.73 -11.79 17.70
C GLN A 29 5.02 -11.34 18.98
N GLY A 30 4.48 -10.11 18.97
CA GLY A 30 3.65 -9.59 20.05
C GLY A 30 4.39 -9.12 21.31
N LYS A 31 5.72 -9.30 21.43
CA LYS A 31 6.47 -8.86 22.62
C LYS A 31 6.61 -7.34 22.75
N TYR A 32 6.42 -6.60 21.66
CA TYR A 32 6.53 -5.13 21.64
C TYR A 32 5.28 -4.49 21.07
N PRO A 33 4.16 -4.45 21.84
CA PRO A 33 2.88 -3.91 21.35
C PRO A 33 2.93 -2.40 21.05
N TRP A 34 3.95 -1.70 21.55
CA TRP A 34 4.19 -0.27 21.26
C TRP A 34 4.79 -0.02 19.88
N LEU A 35 5.33 -1.05 19.22
CA LEU A 35 5.87 -0.90 17.88
C LEU A 35 4.71 -0.75 16.87
N PRO A 36 4.65 0.31 16.08
CA PRO A 36 3.59 0.51 15.10
C PRO A 36 3.76 -0.42 13.88
N ALA A 37 3.91 -1.71 14.14
CA ALA A 37 4.13 -2.75 13.15
C ALA A 37 3.04 -2.71 12.06
N GLY A 38 1.79 -2.55 12.48
CA GLY A 38 0.64 -2.46 11.57
C GLY A 38 0.64 -1.23 10.65
N LEU A 39 1.53 -0.25 10.85
CA LEU A 39 1.61 0.95 10.00
C LEU A 39 2.65 0.85 8.88
N ALA A 40 3.59 -0.07 8.95
CA ALA A 40 4.70 -0.15 8.02
C ALA A 40 4.21 -0.45 6.59
N ALA A 41 3.49 -1.54 6.38
CA ALA A 41 2.99 -1.94 5.07
C ALA A 41 1.92 -0.96 4.51
N PRO A 42 0.89 -0.51 5.27
CA PRO A 42 -0.05 0.49 4.79
C PRO A 42 0.62 1.80 4.39
N SER A 43 1.60 2.29 5.17
CA SER A 43 2.33 3.51 4.84
C SER A 43 3.12 3.37 3.54
N PHE A 44 3.82 2.26 3.36
CA PHE A 44 4.55 1.96 2.14
C PHE A 44 3.63 1.91 0.92
N LEU A 45 2.50 1.20 1.00
CA LEU A 45 1.54 1.06 -0.08
C LEU A 45 0.82 2.37 -0.40
N LEU A 46 0.50 3.19 0.61
CA LEU A 46 -0.06 4.52 0.40
C LEU A 46 0.90 5.39 -0.42
N LEU A 47 2.16 5.40 -0.02
CA LEU A 47 3.21 6.14 -0.72
C LEU A 47 3.50 5.60 -2.13
N LEU A 48 3.28 4.32 -2.37
CA LEU A 48 3.34 3.73 -3.70
C LEU A 48 2.31 4.39 -4.62
N GLY A 49 1.05 4.50 -4.17
CA GLY A 49 -0.03 5.17 -4.89
C GLY A 49 0.25 6.66 -5.12
N VAL A 50 0.63 7.38 -4.07
CA VAL A 50 1.03 8.79 -4.16
C VAL A 50 2.14 8.99 -5.18
N SER A 51 3.21 8.22 -5.08
CA SER A 51 4.38 8.34 -5.96
C SER A 51 4.05 8.05 -7.42
N GLN A 52 3.18 7.06 -7.65
CA GLN A 52 2.75 6.72 -9.00
C GLN A 52 1.93 7.85 -9.62
N GLN A 53 1.00 8.45 -8.88
CA GLN A 53 0.21 9.60 -9.32
C GLN A 53 1.10 10.80 -9.64
N LEU A 54 2.01 11.15 -8.75
CA LEU A 54 2.96 12.25 -8.96
C LEU A 54 3.86 12.00 -10.19
N SER A 55 4.28 10.76 -10.40
CA SER A 55 5.06 10.37 -11.59
C SER A 55 4.28 10.57 -12.88
N PHE A 56 2.98 10.18 -12.91
CA PHE A 56 2.12 10.40 -14.08
C PHE A 56 1.87 11.90 -14.31
N ALA A 57 1.55 12.65 -13.26
CA ALA A 57 1.36 14.10 -13.35
C ALA A 57 2.61 14.81 -13.88
N ALA A 58 3.81 14.43 -13.41
CA ALA A 58 5.08 14.97 -13.88
C ALA A 58 5.36 14.62 -15.35
N GLN A 59 5.05 13.41 -15.77
CA GLN A 59 5.21 12.98 -17.17
C GLN A 59 4.22 13.71 -18.09
N HIS A 60 2.98 13.87 -17.64
CA HIS A 60 1.96 14.62 -18.38
C HIS A 60 2.38 16.07 -18.62
N ARG A 61 2.87 16.78 -17.58
CA ARG A 61 3.41 18.15 -17.70
C ARG A 61 4.59 18.26 -18.66
N ARG A 62 5.37 17.18 -18.82
CA ARG A 62 6.48 17.11 -19.79
C ARG A 62 6.04 16.74 -21.19
N GLY A 63 4.74 16.67 -21.47
CA GLY A 63 4.21 16.31 -22.79
C GLY A 63 4.45 14.84 -23.18
N VAL A 64 4.76 13.95 -22.23
CA VAL A 64 4.96 12.53 -22.54
C VAL A 64 3.63 11.91 -22.96
N PRO A 65 3.55 11.23 -24.13
CA PRO A 65 2.32 10.59 -24.59
C PRO A 65 1.76 9.59 -23.56
N ALA A 66 0.43 9.53 -23.46
CA ALA A 66 -0.25 8.68 -22.47
C ALA A 66 0.10 7.20 -22.60
N GLU A 67 0.33 6.71 -23.82
CA GLU A 67 0.77 5.34 -24.08
C GLU A 67 2.16 5.04 -23.50
N LEU A 68 3.08 5.99 -23.67
CA LEU A 68 4.44 5.84 -23.14
C LEU A 68 4.46 5.90 -21.62
N GLN A 69 3.60 6.74 -21.03
CA GLN A 69 3.40 6.76 -19.57
C GLN A 69 2.90 5.39 -19.08
N ALA A 70 1.89 4.80 -19.78
CA ALA A 70 1.39 3.47 -19.45
C ALA A 70 2.46 2.40 -19.56
N LYS A 71 3.21 2.37 -20.68
CA LYS A 71 4.30 1.40 -20.89
C LYS A 71 5.34 1.47 -19.76
N ARG A 72 5.71 2.68 -19.33
CA ARG A 72 6.64 2.88 -18.19
C ARG A 72 6.05 2.36 -16.88
N GLY A 73 4.76 2.62 -16.63
CA GLY A 73 4.07 2.11 -15.45
C GLY A 73 3.99 0.58 -15.44
N VAL A 74 3.60 -0.03 -16.56
CA VAL A 74 3.56 -1.50 -16.71
C VAL A 74 4.94 -2.12 -16.51
N ARG A 75 5.98 -1.57 -17.13
CA ARG A 75 7.36 -2.07 -16.94
C ARG A 75 7.80 -2.05 -15.49
N ARG A 76 7.48 -0.97 -14.75
CA ARG A 76 7.77 -0.88 -13.30
C ARG A 76 6.98 -1.93 -12.51
N GLY A 77 5.69 -2.09 -12.81
CA GLY A 77 4.85 -3.08 -12.14
C GLY A 77 5.35 -4.50 -12.38
N LEU A 78 5.66 -4.85 -13.63
CA LEU A 78 6.22 -6.16 -13.98
C LEU A 78 7.61 -6.39 -13.37
N CYS A 79 8.45 -5.36 -13.33
CA CYS A 79 9.77 -5.44 -12.69
C CYS A 79 9.64 -5.74 -11.19
N LEU A 80 8.75 -5.03 -10.47
CA LEU A 80 8.52 -5.28 -9.05
C LEU A 80 7.89 -6.64 -8.80
N LEU A 81 6.94 -7.05 -9.63
CA LEU A 81 6.33 -8.37 -9.54
C LEU A 81 7.38 -9.47 -9.73
N GLY A 82 8.22 -9.35 -10.75
CA GLY A 82 9.33 -10.29 -11.00
C GLY A 82 10.36 -10.31 -9.87
N LEU A 83 10.69 -9.14 -9.31
CA LEU A 83 11.57 -9.05 -8.14
C LEU A 83 10.94 -9.70 -6.91
N GLY A 84 9.63 -9.55 -6.71
CA GLY A 84 8.92 -10.21 -5.62
C GLY A 84 8.99 -11.73 -5.71
N PHE A 85 8.69 -12.30 -6.87
CA PHE A 85 8.84 -13.74 -7.08
C PHE A 85 10.28 -14.21 -7.00
N ALA A 86 11.24 -13.44 -7.52
CA ALA A 86 12.65 -13.78 -7.38
C ALA A 86 13.10 -13.76 -5.91
N PHE A 87 12.62 -12.80 -5.14
CA PHE A 87 12.88 -12.73 -3.70
C PHE A 87 12.29 -13.95 -2.97
N ASN A 88 11.05 -14.31 -3.26
CA ASN A 88 10.41 -15.49 -2.66
C ASN A 88 11.21 -16.76 -2.99
N LEU A 89 11.59 -16.94 -4.26
CA LEU A 89 12.38 -18.10 -4.69
C LEU A 89 13.77 -18.18 -4.01
N LEU A 90 14.42 -17.05 -3.82
CA LEU A 90 15.80 -17.02 -3.31
C LEU A 90 15.91 -17.00 -1.79
N VAL A 91 14.88 -16.46 -1.11
CA VAL A 91 14.90 -16.25 0.35
C VAL A 91 14.03 -17.26 1.09
N TRP A 92 12.81 -17.52 0.59
CA TRP A 92 11.82 -18.36 1.28
C TRP A 92 11.78 -19.81 0.81
N LEU A 93 12.58 -20.22 -0.16
CA LEU A 93 12.58 -21.54 -0.81
C LEU A 93 11.49 -21.70 -1.90
N PRO A 94 11.65 -22.71 -2.78
CA PRO A 94 10.76 -22.90 -3.92
C PRO A 94 9.29 -23.16 -3.58
N GLU A 95 9.02 -23.70 -2.39
CA GLU A 95 7.68 -24.00 -1.91
C GLU A 95 6.83 -22.75 -1.72
N ASP A 96 7.46 -21.62 -1.36
CA ASP A 96 6.79 -20.37 -1.03
C ASP A 96 6.82 -19.33 -2.16
N ILE A 97 7.09 -19.74 -3.39
CA ILE A 97 7.22 -18.85 -4.54
C ILE A 97 5.97 -17.98 -4.75
N PHE A 98 4.78 -18.57 -4.52
CA PHE A 98 3.48 -17.92 -4.70
C PHE A 98 2.88 -17.38 -3.40
N ASN A 99 3.73 -16.97 -2.49
CA ASN A 99 3.35 -16.46 -1.18
C ASN A 99 2.61 -15.09 -1.23
N TRP A 100 2.66 -14.43 -2.37
CA TRP A 100 2.03 -13.12 -2.59
C TRP A 100 2.42 -12.09 -1.53
N ASP A 101 3.72 -11.90 -1.36
CA ASP A 101 4.33 -10.95 -0.43
C ASP A 101 4.08 -9.49 -0.85
N VAL A 102 4.45 -8.56 0.02
CA VAL A 102 4.30 -7.11 -0.20
C VAL A 102 4.92 -6.59 -1.50
N LEU A 103 6.03 -7.19 -1.97
CA LEU A 103 6.66 -6.82 -3.24
C LEU A 103 5.81 -7.26 -4.44
N THR A 104 5.27 -8.47 -4.41
CA THR A 104 4.36 -8.97 -5.46
C THR A 104 3.08 -8.15 -5.49
N LEU A 105 2.51 -7.82 -4.32
CA LEU A 105 1.39 -6.90 -4.23
C LEU A 105 1.72 -5.52 -4.80
N ALA A 106 2.89 -4.96 -4.47
CA ALA A 106 3.31 -3.64 -4.99
C ALA A 106 3.38 -3.65 -6.54
N GLY A 107 3.90 -4.74 -7.12
CA GLY A 107 3.90 -4.95 -8.57
C GLY A 107 2.49 -4.98 -9.15
N LEU A 108 1.60 -5.82 -8.59
CA LEU A 108 0.20 -5.91 -9.00
C LEU A 108 -0.55 -4.59 -8.82
N ALA A 109 -0.32 -3.90 -7.70
CA ALA A 109 -0.95 -2.61 -7.44
C ALA A 109 -0.55 -1.56 -8.48
N LEU A 110 0.72 -1.50 -8.89
CA LEU A 110 1.16 -0.59 -9.95
C LEU A 110 0.48 -0.93 -11.28
N LEU A 111 0.34 -2.20 -11.63
CA LEU A 111 -0.38 -2.63 -12.84
C LEU A 111 -1.85 -2.24 -12.78
N ALA A 112 -2.50 -2.48 -11.64
CA ALA A 112 -3.88 -2.08 -11.41
C ALA A 112 -4.08 -0.56 -11.51
N LEU A 113 -3.21 0.25 -10.89
CA LEU A 113 -3.26 1.72 -11.00
C LEU A 113 -3.08 2.21 -12.43
N VAL A 114 -2.22 1.55 -13.23
CA VAL A 114 -2.10 1.87 -14.67
C VAL A 114 -3.38 1.57 -15.43
N ALA A 115 -4.04 0.45 -15.14
CA ALA A 115 -5.31 0.08 -15.77
C ALA A 115 -6.45 1.03 -15.35
N LEU A 116 -6.53 1.34 -14.06
CA LEU A 116 -7.59 2.16 -13.47
C LEU A 116 -7.45 3.66 -13.73
N ARG A 117 -6.29 4.16 -14.16
CA ARG A 117 -5.98 5.59 -14.30
C ARG A 117 -6.93 6.38 -15.22
N ARG A 118 -7.66 5.71 -16.12
CA ARG A 118 -8.61 6.33 -17.05
C ARG A 118 -10.01 6.45 -16.48
N LEU A 119 -10.27 5.81 -15.36
CA LEU A 119 -11.57 5.87 -14.70
C LEU A 119 -11.75 7.22 -13.99
N PRO A 120 -12.96 7.76 -13.98
CA PRO A 120 -13.25 9.00 -13.26
C PRO A 120 -13.13 8.79 -11.74
N GLU A 121 -12.74 9.85 -11.05
CA GLU A 121 -12.48 9.82 -9.60
C GLU A 121 -13.64 9.21 -8.77
N PRO A 122 -14.93 9.53 -9.01
CA PRO A 122 -16.02 8.92 -8.25
C PRO A 122 -16.06 7.40 -8.38
N VAL A 123 -15.78 6.86 -9.58
CA VAL A 123 -15.73 5.40 -9.79
C VAL A 123 -14.60 4.77 -8.98
N LEU A 124 -13.45 5.43 -8.89
CA LEU A 124 -12.33 4.95 -8.09
C LEU A 124 -12.67 4.95 -6.58
N TRP A 125 -13.42 5.94 -6.09
CA TRP A 125 -13.91 5.95 -4.72
C TRP A 125 -14.92 4.83 -4.45
N VAL A 126 -15.83 4.56 -5.40
CA VAL A 126 -16.73 3.41 -5.32
C VAL A 126 -15.93 2.10 -5.27
N LEU A 127 -14.88 1.99 -6.09
CA LEU A 127 -13.99 0.82 -6.06
C LEU A 127 -13.29 0.66 -4.69
N VAL A 128 -12.82 1.75 -4.08
CA VAL A 128 -12.27 1.72 -2.71
C VAL A 128 -13.29 1.15 -1.72
N LEU A 129 -14.55 1.60 -1.79
CA LEU A 129 -15.62 1.09 -0.93
C LEU A 129 -15.92 -0.39 -1.20
N LEU A 130 -15.93 -0.81 -2.46
CA LEU A 130 -16.15 -2.21 -2.84
C LEU A 130 -15.00 -3.11 -2.37
N LEU A 131 -13.75 -2.67 -2.50
CA LEU A 131 -12.58 -3.39 -1.99
C LEU A 131 -12.67 -3.56 -0.47
N PHE A 132 -13.11 -2.51 0.22
CA PHE A 132 -13.26 -2.52 1.66
C PHE A 132 -14.42 -3.44 2.10
N ALA A 133 -15.62 -3.22 1.59
CA ALA A 133 -16.82 -3.96 1.99
C ALA A 133 -16.83 -5.41 1.47
N GLY A 134 -16.21 -5.66 0.31
CA GLY A 134 -16.14 -6.98 -0.31
C GLY A 134 -15.12 -7.91 0.33
N ALA A 135 -14.08 -7.38 0.98
CA ALA A 135 -13.02 -8.21 1.53
C ALA A 135 -13.51 -9.29 2.53
N PRO A 136 -14.37 -8.99 3.52
CA PRO A 136 -14.91 -10.01 4.41
C PRO A 136 -15.70 -11.10 3.69
N VAL A 137 -16.48 -10.71 2.67
CA VAL A 137 -17.29 -11.63 1.88
C VAL A 137 -16.38 -12.57 1.08
N LEU A 138 -15.39 -12.01 0.40
CA LEU A 138 -14.43 -12.81 -0.41
C LEU A 138 -13.62 -13.76 0.48
N ARG A 139 -13.19 -13.31 1.66
CA ARG A 139 -12.48 -14.17 2.63
C ARG A 139 -13.35 -15.33 3.10
N HIS A 140 -14.63 -15.06 3.37
CA HIS A 140 -15.56 -16.12 3.75
C HIS A 140 -15.77 -17.13 2.61
N LEU A 141 -15.96 -16.66 1.37
CA LEU A 141 -16.14 -17.51 0.19
C LEU A 141 -14.87 -18.31 -0.16
N ALA A 142 -13.71 -17.76 0.09
CA ALA A 142 -12.42 -18.41 -0.15
C ALA A 142 -11.95 -19.31 1.01
N HIS A 143 -12.78 -19.53 2.01
CA HIS A 143 -12.43 -20.33 3.20
C HIS A 143 -11.09 -19.90 3.82
N TYR A 144 -10.89 -18.57 3.97
CA TYR A 144 -9.61 -17.97 4.36
C TYR A 144 -9.01 -18.58 5.65
N ASP A 145 -9.84 -18.82 6.67
CA ASP A 145 -9.39 -19.38 7.95
C ASP A 145 -8.95 -20.84 7.81
N GLU A 146 -9.64 -21.63 6.98
CA GLU A 146 -9.26 -23.02 6.67
C GLU A 146 -7.97 -23.06 5.87
N PHE A 147 -7.80 -22.17 4.89
CA PHE A 147 -6.56 -22.06 4.14
C PHE A 147 -5.36 -21.85 5.06
N TRP A 148 -5.43 -20.91 6.00
CA TRP A 148 -4.31 -20.60 6.89
C TRP A 148 -4.08 -21.63 7.99
N THR A 149 -5.07 -22.43 8.36
CA THR A 149 -4.93 -23.47 9.40
C THR A 149 -4.55 -24.84 8.83
N GLN A 150 -4.91 -25.13 7.60
CA GLN A 150 -4.77 -26.45 7.00
C GLN A 150 -4.17 -26.43 5.59
N GLY A 151 -4.68 -25.58 4.71
CA GLY A 151 -4.34 -25.57 3.30
C GLY A 151 -2.99 -24.91 2.97
N TYR A 152 -2.46 -24.06 3.84
CA TYR A 152 -1.18 -23.37 3.62
C TYR A 152 0.01 -24.36 3.51
N PHE A 153 -0.07 -25.48 4.20
CA PHE A 153 0.97 -26.51 4.22
C PHE A 153 0.75 -27.61 3.17
N ASP A 154 -0.26 -27.47 2.32
CA ASP A 154 -0.49 -28.45 1.25
C ASP A 154 0.54 -28.25 0.13
N PRO A 155 1.36 -29.27 -0.19
CA PRO A 155 2.36 -29.17 -1.25
C PRO A 155 1.76 -29.18 -2.65
N ASP A 156 0.50 -29.59 -2.81
CA ASP A 156 -0.18 -29.71 -4.11
C ASP A 156 -0.77 -28.38 -4.56
N LEU A 157 0.10 -27.46 -4.98
CA LEU A 157 -0.29 -26.12 -5.42
C LEU A 157 -1.04 -26.15 -6.75
N THR A 158 -2.32 -25.86 -6.73
CA THR A 158 -3.15 -25.72 -7.92
C THR A 158 -3.16 -24.31 -8.49
N LEU A 159 -3.45 -24.15 -9.78
CA LEU A 159 -3.63 -22.84 -10.40
C LEU A 159 -4.71 -21.99 -9.68
N THR A 160 -5.76 -22.65 -9.19
CA THR A 160 -6.83 -21.98 -8.44
C THR A 160 -6.30 -21.39 -7.15
N GLU A 161 -5.46 -22.11 -6.41
CA GLU A 161 -4.85 -21.62 -5.16
C GLU A 161 -3.88 -20.47 -5.41
N VAL A 162 -3.08 -20.54 -6.46
CA VAL A 162 -2.20 -19.43 -6.87
C VAL A 162 -3.02 -18.17 -7.16
N LEU A 163 -4.12 -18.29 -7.92
CA LEU A 163 -4.98 -17.16 -8.24
C LEU A 163 -5.74 -16.66 -7.00
N THR A 164 -6.31 -17.57 -6.20
CA THR A 164 -7.00 -17.22 -4.97
C THR A 164 -6.03 -16.55 -3.98
N GLY A 165 -4.79 -17.01 -3.93
CA GLY A 165 -3.70 -16.38 -3.17
C GLY A 165 -3.46 -14.94 -3.59
N ALA A 166 -3.38 -14.66 -4.89
CA ALA A 166 -3.21 -13.31 -5.40
C ALA A 166 -4.34 -12.36 -4.97
N PHE A 167 -5.57 -12.87 -4.96
CA PHE A 167 -6.75 -12.02 -4.72
C PHE A 167 -7.17 -11.99 -3.26
N VAL A 168 -7.09 -13.09 -2.51
CA VAL A 168 -7.76 -13.24 -1.21
C VAL A 168 -6.91 -13.87 -0.11
N THR A 169 -6.24 -15.01 -0.39
CA THR A 169 -5.64 -15.86 0.66
C THR A 169 -4.14 -15.66 0.89
N GLY A 170 -3.42 -14.99 0.00
CA GLY A 170 -1.98 -14.71 0.17
C GLY A 170 -1.66 -13.83 1.38
N TYR A 171 -0.39 -13.62 1.66
CA TYR A 171 0.06 -12.72 2.76
C TYR A 171 -0.40 -11.29 2.53
N PHE A 172 -0.27 -10.79 1.31
CA PHE A 172 -0.72 -9.46 0.90
C PHE A 172 -1.60 -9.57 -0.35
N PRO A 173 -2.83 -10.08 -0.23
CA PRO A 173 -3.71 -10.27 -1.37
C PRO A 173 -4.25 -8.92 -1.87
N LEU A 174 -4.66 -8.86 -3.14
CA LEU A 174 -5.26 -7.64 -3.70
C LEU A 174 -6.46 -7.14 -2.89
N PHE A 175 -7.29 -8.04 -2.36
CA PHE A 175 -8.40 -7.69 -1.46
C PHE A 175 -8.02 -7.94 0.01
N PRO A 176 -8.01 -6.92 0.87
CA PRO A 176 -8.36 -5.51 0.63
C PRO A 176 -7.18 -4.60 0.26
N TRP A 177 -5.96 -5.10 0.17
CA TRP A 177 -4.75 -4.29 0.17
C TRP A 177 -4.63 -3.27 -0.96
N LEU A 178 -5.27 -3.53 -2.14
CA LEU A 178 -5.28 -2.60 -3.26
C LEU A 178 -5.96 -1.26 -2.91
N LEU A 179 -6.87 -1.23 -1.92
CA LEU A 179 -7.50 0.02 -1.49
C LEU A 179 -6.47 1.04 -1.02
N VAL A 180 -5.38 0.61 -0.38
CA VAL A 180 -4.39 1.51 0.22
C VAL A 180 -3.63 2.32 -0.83
N PRO A 181 -2.99 1.71 -1.85
CA PRO A 181 -2.38 2.48 -2.92
C PRO A 181 -3.39 3.23 -3.79
N LEU A 182 -4.64 2.76 -3.91
CA LEU A 182 -5.69 3.47 -4.62
C LEU A 182 -6.10 4.75 -3.89
N VAL A 183 -6.25 4.72 -2.55
CA VAL A 183 -6.44 5.91 -1.72
C VAL A 183 -5.24 6.86 -1.87
N GLY A 184 -4.01 6.35 -1.80
CA GLY A 184 -2.80 7.14 -2.03
C GLY A 184 -2.81 7.86 -3.37
N TRP A 185 -3.23 7.17 -4.44
CA TRP A 185 -3.42 7.75 -5.77
C TRP A 185 -4.45 8.89 -5.77
N LEU A 186 -5.60 8.69 -5.14
CA LEU A 186 -6.71 9.64 -5.11
C LEU A 186 -6.43 10.89 -4.27
N VAL A 187 -5.69 10.75 -3.17
CA VAL A 187 -5.37 11.89 -2.30
C VAL A 187 -4.14 12.68 -2.76
N ALA A 188 -3.28 12.09 -3.58
CA ALA A 188 -2.04 12.72 -4.03
C ALA A 188 -2.22 14.11 -4.66
N PRO A 189 -3.22 14.38 -5.54
CA PRO A 189 -3.41 15.70 -6.12
C PRO A 189 -3.82 16.77 -5.09
N ARG A 190 -4.44 16.35 -3.99
CA ARG A 190 -4.85 17.25 -2.90
C ARG A 190 -3.70 17.55 -1.92
N LEU A 191 -2.85 16.56 -1.68
CA LEU A 191 -1.67 16.70 -0.84
C LEU A 191 -0.53 17.46 -1.55
N TYR A 192 -0.44 17.27 -2.86
CA TYR A 192 0.62 17.82 -3.72
C TYR A 192 -0.02 18.51 -4.94
N PRO A 193 -0.71 19.65 -4.73
CA PRO A 193 -1.32 20.38 -5.82
C PRO A 193 -0.26 20.77 -6.85
N PRO A 194 -0.61 20.77 -8.16
CA PRO A 194 0.30 21.28 -9.17
C PRO A 194 0.59 22.76 -8.92
N GLU A 195 1.86 23.14 -9.05
CA GLU A 195 2.21 24.56 -9.02
C GLU A 195 1.45 25.32 -10.11
N PRO A 196 0.88 26.51 -9.80
CA PRO A 196 0.27 27.38 -10.78
C PRO A 196 1.27 27.67 -11.93
N ALA A 197 0.81 27.65 -13.16
CA ALA A 197 1.64 27.95 -14.34
C ALA A 197 2.25 29.37 -14.30
N ASP A 198 1.72 30.26 -13.46
CA ASP A 198 2.15 31.64 -13.30
C ASP A 198 3.44 31.81 -12.49
N GLY A 199 4.01 30.74 -11.95
CA GLY A 199 5.31 30.75 -11.27
C GLY A 199 6.48 31.19 -12.15
N ALA A 200 6.32 31.18 -13.46
CA ALA A 200 7.31 31.70 -14.41
C ALA A 200 7.43 33.23 -14.40
N ALA A 201 6.43 33.95 -13.91
CA ALA A 201 6.40 35.42 -13.93
C ALA A 201 7.03 36.08 -12.66
N ARG A 202 7.39 35.31 -11.64
CA ARG A 202 8.00 35.84 -10.41
C ARG A 202 9.53 35.84 -10.39
N HIS A 203 10.17 35.67 -11.55
CA HIS A 203 11.65 35.73 -11.64
C HIS A 203 12.23 37.15 -11.62
N GLY A 204 11.51 38.15 -11.10
CA GLY A 204 11.97 39.53 -11.05
C GLY A 204 12.51 40.05 -9.68
N SER A 205 12.40 39.29 -8.61
CA SER A 205 12.96 39.67 -7.32
C SER A 205 13.54 38.40 -6.66
N PRO A 206 14.79 38.44 -6.17
CA PRO A 206 15.31 37.33 -5.39
C PRO A 206 14.53 37.28 -4.08
N PRO A 207 13.68 36.24 -3.85
CA PRO A 207 13.09 36.03 -2.55
C PRO A 207 14.25 35.71 -1.61
N ALA A 208 14.12 36.17 -0.35
CA ALA A 208 15.05 35.75 0.68
C ALA A 208 15.03 34.21 0.73
N ALA A 209 16.07 33.56 0.23
CA ALA A 209 16.16 32.12 0.07
C ALA A 209 15.81 31.27 1.32
N ALA A 210 15.90 31.94 2.50
CA ALA A 210 15.52 31.38 3.79
C ALA A 210 13.99 31.24 3.97
N ASP A 211 13.19 32.13 3.39
CA ASP A 211 11.73 32.18 3.62
C ASP A 211 11.02 31.15 2.72
N GLU A 212 11.51 30.91 1.47
CA GLU A 212 11.03 29.85 0.60
C GLU A 212 11.35 28.45 1.17
N THR A 213 12.55 28.26 1.69
CA THR A 213 12.92 26.98 2.31
C THR A 213 12.10 26.65 3.56
N LEU A 214 11.74 27.66 4.36
CA LEU A 214 10.88 27.51 5.54
C LEU A 214 9.41 27.24 5.14
N ALA A 215 8.90 27.89 4.10
CA ALA A 215 7.56 27.64 3.58
C ALA A 215 7.43 26.20 3.01
N ASP A 216 8.40 25.76 2.23
CA ASP A 216 8.47 24.41 1.70
C ASP A 216 8.61 23.35 2.81
N ALA A 217 9.40 23.63 3.85
CA ALA A 217 9.54 22.74 5.00
C ALA A 217 8.23 22.65 5.80
N ARG A 218 7.48 23.75 5.98
CA ARG A 218 6.17 23.75 6.65
C ARG A 218 5.12 22.97 5.87
N VAL A 219 5.04 23.17 4.55
CA VAL A 219 4.12 22.39 3.66
C VAL A 219 4.51 20.93 3.69
N SER A 220 5.79 20.62 3.65
CA SER A 220 6.33 19.28 3.73
C SER A 220 5.97 18.60 5.05
N LEU A 221 6.18 19.28 6.18
CA LEU A 221 5.84 18.76 7.51
C LEU A 221 4.32 18.56 7.67
N ARG A 222 3.51 19.50 7.22
CA ARG A 222 2.05 19.37 7.21
C ARG A 222 1.60 18.12 6.45
N ASN A 223 2.14 17.88 5.28
CA ASN A 223 1.77 16.75 4.44
C ASN A 223 2.24 15.41 5.05
N VAL A 224 3.39 15.40 5.74
CA VAL A 224 3.86 14.25 6.54
C VAL A 224 2.87 13.95 7.67
N LEU A 225 2.47 14.99 8.41
CA LEU A 225 1.54 14.84 9.54
C LEU A 225 0.14 14.42 9.06
N LEU A 226 -0.36 14.98 7.96
CA LEU A 226 -1.66 14.61 7.40
C LEU A 226 -1.65 13.18 6.84
N GLY A 227 -0.62 12.79 6.10
CA GLY A 227 -0.49 11.42 5.55
C GLY A 227 -0.31 10.37 6.65
N GLY A 228 0.58 10.64 7.61
CA GLY A 228 0.79 9.77 8.78
C GLY A 228 -0.44 9.72 9.68
N GLY A 229 -1.08 10.87 9.92
CA GLY A 229 -2.32 10.96 10.69
C GLY A 229 -3.48 10.21 10.04
N LEU A 230 -3.63 10.29 8.72
CA LEU A 230 -4.65 9.55 7.99
C LEU A 230 -4.40 8.03 8.05
N ALA A 231 -3.16 7.59 7.88
CA ALA A 231 -2.79 6.18 8.01
C ALA A 231 -3.05 5.67 9.45
N TRP A 232 -2.72 6.51 10.44
CA TRP A 232 -2.98 6.20 11.85
C TRP A 232 -4.48 6.16 12.17
N LEU A 233 -5.27 7.14 11.69
CA LEU A 233 -6.73 7.17 11.85
C LEU A 233 -7.40 5.97 11.18
N LEU A 234 -6.97 5.59 9.98
CA LEU A 234 -7.46 4.38 9.30
C LEU A 234 -7.15 3.13 10.10
N SER A 235 -5.93 3.02 10.63
CA SER A 235 -5.55 1.91 11.51
C SER A 235 -6.34 1.90 12.81
N MET A 236 -6.55 3.05 13.43
CA MET A 236 -7.36 3.21 14.64
C MET A 236 -8.84 2.93 14.40
N MET A 237 -9.42 3.41 13.29
CA MET A 237 -10.80 3.08 12.91
C MET A 237 -10.97 1.56 12.73
N LEU A 238 -10.04 0.92 12.03
CA LEU A 238 -10.04 -0.52 11.85
C LEU A 238 -9.93 -1.28 13.19
N THR A 239 -9.21 -0.72 14.16
CA THR A 239 -9.05 -1.31 15.50
C THR A 239 -10.24 -0.97 16.41
N ALA A 240 -10.78 0.24 16.37
CA ALA A 240 -11.89 0.68 17.20
C ALA A 240 -13.23 0.02 16.81
N CYS A 241 -13.43 -0.29 15.54
CA CYS A 241 -14.57 -1.10 15.09
C CYS A 241 -14.62 -2.49 15.74
N ARG A 242 -13.49 -2.97 16.30
CA ARG A 242 -13.44 -4.21 17.08
C ARG A 242 -14.28 -4.16 18.37
N GLY A 243 -14.31 -3.02 19.05
CA GLY A 243 -14.94 -2.90 20.39
C GLY A 243 -16.45 -2.66 20.41
N TRP A 244 -17.04 -2.23 19.30
CA TRP A 244 -18.43 -1.75 19.24
C TRP A 244 -19.42 -2.78 18.69
N LEU A 245 -18.94 -3.89 18.20
CA LEU A 245 -19.77 -4.91 17.57
C LEU A 245 -20.06 -6.07 18.53
N PRO A 246 -21.27 -6.66 18.47
CA PRO A 246 -21.61 -7.85 19.27
C PRO A 246 -20.58 -8.97 19.06
N PRO A 247 -20.27 -9.78 20.09
CA PRO A 247 -19.21 -10.81 20.03
C PRO A 247 -19.31 -11.76 18.83
N ARG A 248 -20.53 -12.11 18.42
CA ARG A 248 -20.79 -12.97 17.25
C ARG A 248 -20.44 -12.30 15.92
N ILE A 249 -20.59 -10.98 15.83
CA ILE A 249 -20.24 -10.18 14.66
C ILE A 249 -18.76 -9.81 14.73
N GLN A 250 -18.23 -9.54 15.93
CA GLN A 250 -16.80 -9.34 16.15
C GLN A 250 -16.00 -10.56 15.66
N GLN A 251 -16.42 -11.76 15.99
CA GLN A 251 -15.72 -12.99 15.59
C GLN A 251 -15.72 -13.17 14.06
N ARG A 252 -16.84 -12.89 13.41
CA ARG A 252 -16.96 -12.96 11.94
C ARG A 252 -16.24 -11.82 11.20
N LEU A 253 -16.21 -10.61 11.77
CA LEU A 253 -15.52 -9.47 11.20
C LEU A 253 -14.02 -9.46 11.53
N VAL A 254 -13.63 -9.95 12.71
CA VAL A 254 -12.21 -10.02 13.09
C VAL A 254 -11.44 -10.94 12.16
N THR A 255 -11.98 -12.10 11.80
CA THR A 255 -11.38 -12.97 10.78
C THR A 255 -11.38 -12.33 9.39
N GLY A 256 -12.38 -11.45 9.09
CA GLY A 256 -12.44 -10.72 7.82
C GLY A 256 -11.59 -9.45 7.72
N TRP A 257 -11.12 -8.90 8.86
CA TRP A 257 -10.43 -7.59 8.93
C TRP A 257 -8.99 -7.65 9.44
N THR A 258 -8.47 -8.82 9.75
CA THR A 258 -7.04 -8.97 9.98
C THR A 258 -6.30 -8.63 8.69
N MET A 259 -5.61 -7.50 8.68
CA MET A 259 -4.80 -7.06 7.54
C MET A 259 -3.55 -7.93 7.32
N CYS A 260 -3.19 -8.72 8.31
CA CYS A 260 -2.23 -9.82 8.18
C CYS A 260 -2.97 -11.09 8.54
N PRO A 261 -2.57 -12.26 8.01
CA PRO A 261 -3.00 -13.51 8.58
C PRO A 261 -2.84 -13.41 10.10
N PRO A 262 -3.81 -13.94 10.89
CA PRO A 262 -3.59 -14.09 12.32
C PRO A 262 -2.22 -14.74 12.39
N SER A 263 -1.30 -14.09 13.08
CA SER A 263 0.07 -14.55 13.16
C SER A 263 0.07 -16.07 13.30
N VAL A 264 0.16 -16.76 12.19
CA VAL A 264 0.60 -18.11 12.19
C VAL A 264 1.96 -17.94 12.84
N SER A 265 2.04 -18.30 14.10
CA SER A 265 3.30 -18.42 14.78
C SER A 265 4.19 -19.12 13.78
N TYR A 266 5.11 -18.38 13.22
CA TYR A 266 6.22 -18.98 12.52
C TYR A 266 6.86 -19.90 13.57
N LEU A 267 6.51 -21.16 13.45
CA LEU A 267 7.20 -22.22 14.15
C LEU A 267 8.59 -22.37 13.56
#